data_28ac74990e232d32193eaa1786d698dc
#
_entry.id   28ac74990e232d32193eaa1786d698dc
#
_cell.length_a   1.000
_cell.length_b   1.000
_cell.length_c   1.000
_cell.angle_alpha   90.00
_cell.angle_beta   90.00
_cell.angle_gamma   90.00
#
_symmetry.space_group_name_H-M   'P 1'
#
loop_
_entity.id
_entity.type
_entity.pdbx_description
1 polymer ?
#
loop_
_entity_poly.entity_id
_entity_poly.type
_entity_poly.pdbx_seq_one_letter_code
_entity_poly.pdbx_strand_id
1 'polypeptide(L)'
;MKMPPTPANAGLRNGSHGGSLPRFSRTAGIAVATAVLCAAPVPAFAMHISEGILPISWAVLWYAVALPFVAWGLRDLRRRSEETPWFKPLVGLVGAAVFLISCMPIPVPSAGTCSHPSGTGIAAILIGPGLTAVVASIALTLQALFLAHGGITTLGANIVSMGVAGAWVGWGVFTAARRLGLPWFAAAFLAGMLSDWATYATTSLELAAALHGDGSFSTMFSLILLAFVPTQLPLGILEGFLCAGVLKFIRGRRPELLRTVPAGGAA
;
A
#
# COMPACT_ATOMS: atom_id res chain seq x y z
N MET A 1 15.10 -86.45 53.52
CA MET A 1 13.71 -86.15 53.21
C MET A 1 13.69 -84.71 52.70
N LYS A 2 13.71 -84.51 51.38
CA LYS A 2 13.81 -83.19 50.72
C LYS A 2 12.42 -82.70 50.31
N MET A 3 12.03 -81.52 50.83
CA MET A 3 10.80 -80.85 50.40
C MET A 3 10.93 -80.26 48.98
N PRO A 4 9.85 -80.23 48.19
CA PRO A 4 9.85 -79.60 46.87
C PRO A 4 9.63 -78.09 46.93
N PRO A 5 10.07 -77.36 45.95
CA PRO A 5 9.96 -75.88 45.91
C PRO A 5 8.58 -75.39 45.51
N THR A 6 8.18 -74.27 46.05
CA THR A 6 6.95 -73.50 45.85
C THR A 6 6.92 -72.86 44.46
N PRO A 7 5.76 -72.76 43.71
CA PRO A 7 5.69 -72.11 42.40
C PRO A 7 5.64 -70.59 42.57
N ALA A 8 6.41 -69.93 41.68
CA ALA A 8 6.54 -68.49 41.57
C ALA A 8 5.28 -67.83 40.98
N ASN A 9 4.93 -66.68 41.55
CA ASN A 9 3.84 -65.79 41.14
C ASN A 9 3.93 -65.41 39.64
N ALA A 10 2.86 -65.68 38.94
CA ALA A 10 2.61 -65.17 37.59
C ALA A 10 2.19 -63.71 37.70
N GLY A 11 3.09 -62.79 37.32
CA GLY A 11 2.82 -61.36 37.25
C GLY A 11 1.82 -61.03 36.14
N LEU A 12 0.72 -60.41 36.53
CA LEU A 12 -0.27 -59.80 35.61
C LEU A 12 0.41 -58.65 34.89
N ARG A 13 0.68 -58.84 33.61
CA ARG A 13 1.05 -57.76 32.70
C ARG A 13 -0.20 -56.91 32.37
N ASN A 14 -0.34 -55.76 33.03
CA ASN A 14 -1.25 -54.71 32.62
C ASN A 14 -0.73 -54.11 31.31
N GLY A 15 -1.33 -54.50 30.19
CA GLY A 15 -1.15 -53.85 28.89
C GLY A 15 -1.95 -52.54 28.83
N SER A 16 -1.34 -51.43 29.23
CA SER A 16 -1.85 -50.11 28.92
C SER A 16 -1.54 -49.79 27.43
N HIS A 17 -2.48 -50.09 26.55
CA HIS A 17 -2.46 -49.52 25.19
C HIS A 17 -2.79 -48.00 25.30
N GLY A 18 -1.80 -47.20 25.65
CA GLY A 18 -1.82 -45.77 25.45
C GLY A 18 -1.67 -45.49 23.93
N GLY A 19 -2.79 -45.36 23.23
CA GLY A 19 -2.80 -44.86 21.86
C GLY A 19 -2.24 -43.45 21.86
N SER A 20 -0.97 -43.28 21.46
CA SER A 20 -0.38 -41.98 21.19
C SER A 20 -1.03 -41.42 19.95
N LEU A 21 -1.85 -40.38 20.12
CA LEU A 21 -2.31 -39.56 19.02
C LEU A 21 -1.08 -39.09 18.19
N PRO A 22 -1.14 -39.16 16.86
CA PRO A 22 -0.03 -38.76 16.02
C PRO A 22 0.34 -37.31 16.34
N ARG A 23 1.56 -37.09 16.83
CA ARG A 23 2.12 -35.72 16.95
C ARG A 23 2.27 -35.15 15.55
N PHE A 24 1.30 -34.35 15.12
CA PHE A 24 1.47 -33.53 13.92
C PHE A 24 2.74 -32.69 14.13
N SER A 25 3.72 -32.90 13.27
CA SER A 25 4.93 -32.10 13.29
C SER A 25 4.54 -30.65 13.05
N ARG A 26 5.16 -29.71 13.75
CA ARG A 26 4.90 -28.26 13.57
C ARG A 26 5.06 -27.87 12.09
N THR A 27 5.98 -28.50 11.37
CA THR A 27 6.19 -28.34 9.95
C THR A 27 5.01 -28.81 9.09
N ALA A 28 4.38 -29.94 9.43
CA ALA A 28 3.18 -30.41 8.74
C ALA A 28 1.98 -29.49 9.00
N GLY A 29 1.83 -28.98 10.21
CA GLY A 29 0.80 -27.99 10.55
C GLY A 29 0.97 -26.67 9.79
N ILE A 30 2.20 -26.17 9.68
CA ILE A 30 2.51 -24.98 8.90
C ILE A 30 2.27 -25.22 7.41
N ALA A 31 2.69 -26.36 6.86
CA ALA A 31 2.49 -26.70 5.45
C ALA A 31 1.00 -26.81 5.09
N VAL A 32 0.18 -27.44 5.95
CA VAL A 32 -1.27 -27.52 5.77
C VAL A 32 -1.92 -26.14 5.87
N ALA A 33 -1.54 -25.32 6.85
CA ALA A 33 -2.05 -23.96 6.98
C ALA A 33 -1.68 -23.10 5.77
N THR A 34 -0.45 -23.21 5.27
CA THR A 34 -0.01 -22.52 4.06
C THR A 34 -0.79 -23.02 2.82
N ALA A 35 -0.99 -24.32 2.66
CA ALA A 35 -1.75 -24.87 1.56
C ALA A 35 -3.23 -24.46 1.59
N VAL A 36 -3.86 -24.40 2.77
CA VAL A 36 -5.24 -23.93 2.94
C VAL A 36 -5.34 -22.43 2.64
N LEU A 37 -4.37 -21.64 3.09
CA LEU A 37 -4.29 -20.20 2.78
C LEU A 37 -4.10 -19.93 1.27
N CYS A 38 -3.34 -20.77 0.57
CA CYS A 38 -3.12 -20.66 -0.87
C CYS A 38 -4.29 -21.21 -1.72
N ALA A 39 -5.14 -22.09 -1.18
CA ALA A 39 -6.22 -22.75 -1.90
C ALA A 39 -7.59 -22.04 -1.77
N ALA A 40 -7.75 -21.09 -0.86
CA ALA A 40 -8.99 -20.36 -0.73
C ALA A 40 -9.12 -19.33 -1.87
N PRO A 41 -10.14 -19.42 -2.75
CA PRO A 41 -10.41 -18.37 -3.73
C PRO A 41 -10.96 -17.14 -2.97
N VAL A 42 -10.08 -16.23 -2.61
CA VAL A 42 -10.48 -14.93 -2.05
C VAL A 42 -10.52 -13.94 -3.20
N PRO A 43 -11.56 -13.10 -3.32
CA PRO A 43 -11.56 -12.04 -4.31
C PRO A 43 -10.30 -11.21 -4.13
N ALA A 44 -9.54 -11.08 -5.22
CA ALA A 44 -8.27 -10.40 -5.24
C ALA A 44 -8.50 -8.89 -5.09
N PHE A 45 -8.42 -8.38 -3.86
CA PHE A 45 -8.36 -6.94 -3.61
C PHE A 45 -6.90 -6.52 -3.69
N ALA A 46 -6.44 -6.20 -4.90
CA ALA A 46 -5.15 -5.56 -5.09
C ALA A 46 -5.23 -4.09 -4.66
N MET A 47 -4.11 -3.47 -4.30
CA MET A 47 -4.01 -2.03 -4.05
C MET A 47 -4.55 -1.21 -5.21
N HIS A 48 -4.17 -1.58 -6.44
CA HIS A 48 -4.75 -0.99 -7.63
C HIS A 48 -5.97 -1.77 -8.07
N ILE A 49 -7.00 -1.04 -8.47
CA ILE A 49 -8.18 -1.65 -9.09
C ILE A 49 -7.71 -2.38 -10.35
N SER A 50 -7.87 -3.69 -10.37
CA SER A 50 -7.42 -4.54 -11.46
C SER A 50 -8.27 -4.35 -12.72
N GLU A 51 -7.70 -4.73 -13.86
CA GLU A 51 -8.37 -4.68 -15.17
C GLU A 51 -9.73 -5.39 -15.11
N GLY A 52 -10.76 -4.77 -15.68
CA GLY A 52 -12.09 -5.35 -15.81
C GLY A 52 -12.99 -5.32 -14.56
N ILE A 53 -12.50 -4.84 -13.41
CA ILE A 53 -13.33 -4.73 -12.19
C ILE A 53 -14.36 -3.61 -12.31
N LEU A 54 -13.96 -2.45 -12.87
CA LEU A 54 -14.88 -1.32 -13.01
C LEU A 54 -15.73 -1.44 -14.27
N PRO A 55 -17.06 -1.22 -14.18
CA PRO A 55 -17.90 -1.00 -15.35
C PRO A 55 -17.37 0.15 -16.21
N ILE A 56 -17.52 0.06 -17.53
CA ILE A 56 -16.92 1.00 -18.47
C ILE A 56 -17.34 2.46 -18.22
N SER A 57 -18.56 2.70 -17.76
CA SER A 57 -19.07 4.02 -17.40
C SER A 57 -18.27 4.64 -16.25
N TRP A 58 -17.94 3.86 -15.23
CA TRP A 58 -17.11 4.28 -14.10
C TRP A 58 -15.66 4.48 -14.53
N ALA A 59 -15.13 3.62 -15.40
CA ALA A 59 -13.81 3.80 -15.96
C ALA A 59 -13.68 5.16 -16.68
N VAL A 60 -14.64 5.49 -17.56
CA VAL A 60 -14.66 6.78 -18.26
C VAL A 60 -14.79 7.95 -17.28
N LEU A 61 -15.65 7.85 -16.27
CA LEU A 61 -15.80 8.88 -15.24
C LEU A 61 -14.48 9.17 -14.55
N TRP A 62 -13.78 8.15 -14.08
CA TRP A 62 -12.52 8.33 -13.36
C TRP A 62 -11.39 8.87 -14.23
N TYR A 63 -11.35 8.51 -15.52
CA TYR A 63 -10.47 9.17 -16.48
C TYR A 63 -10.81 10.66 -16.63
N ALA A 64 -12.08 11.02 -16.74
CA ALA A 64 -12.51 12.41 -16.83
C ALA A 64 -12.13 13.21 -15.56
N VAL A 65 -12.16 12.59 -14.40
CA VAL A 65 -11.71 13.18 -13.13
C VAL A 65 -10.20 13.31 -13.06
N ALA A 66 -9.44 12.30 -13.51
CA ALA A 66 -7.96 12.29 -13.45
C ALA A 66 -7.31 13.32 -14.39
N LEU A 67 -7.84 13.45 -15.62
CA LEU A 67 -7.23 14.24 -16.69
C LEU A 67 -6.96 15.71 -16.32
N PRO A 68 -7.85 16.47 -15.65
CA PRO A 68 -7.58 17.84 -15.24
C PRO A 68 -6.35 17.97 -14.34
N PHE A 69 -6.16 17.04 -13.38
CA PHE A 69 -5.02 17.06 -12.47
C PHE A 69 -3.71 16.74 -13.17
N VAL A 70 -3.73 15.75 -14.07
CA VAL A 70 -2.57 15.42 -14.91
C VAL A 70 -2.22 16.59 -15.83
N ALA A 71 -3.21 17.21 -16.46
CA ALA A 71 -3.01 18.38 -17.33
C ALA A 71 -2.44 19.58 -16.54
N TRP A 72 -2.94 19.80 -15.31
CA TRP A 72 -2.39 20.82 -14.43
C TRP A 72 -0.93 20.52 -14.06
N GLY A 73 -0.62 19.28 -13.66
CA GLY A 73 0.76 18.88 -13.36
C GLY A 73 1.71 19.03 -14.55
N LEU A 74 1.26 18.70 -15.77
CA LEU A 74 2.06 18.92 -17.00
C LEU A 74 2.33 20.40 -17.27
N ARG A 75 1.34 21.27 -17.03
CA ARG A 75 1.54 22.74 -17.14
C ARG A 75 2.55 23.23 -16.11
N ASP A 76 2.45 22.75 -14.86
CA ASP A 76 3.39 23.09 -13.79
C ASP A 76 4.82 22.60 -14.10
N LEU A 77 4.96 21.40 -14.68
CA LEU A 77 6.25 20.87 -15.17
C LEU A 77 6.89 21.80 -16.20
N ARG A 78 6.12 22.23 -17.20
CA ARG A 78 6.62 23.14 -18.24
C ARG A 78 7.11 24.45 -17.62
N ARG A 79 6.26 25.10 -16.82
CA ARG A 79 6.58 26.37 -16.16
C ARG A 79 7.86 26.28 -15.32
N ARG A 80 7.94 25.34 -14.39
CA ARG A 80 9.12 25.21 -13.50
C ARG A 80 10.37 24.77 -14.25
N SER A 81 10.21 24.05 -15.36
CA SER A 81 11.37 23.61 -16.17
C SER A 81 11.99 24.77 -16.97
N GLU A 82 11.21 25.79 -17.31
CA GLU A 82 11.70 27.02 -17.93
C GLU A 82 12.51 27.86 -16.94
N GLU A 83 12.05 27.91 -15.69
CA GLU A 83 12.72 28.65 -14.61
C GLU A 83 13.98 27.93 -14.08
N THR A 84 13.99 26.59 -14.12
CA THR A 84 15.02 25.78 -13.47
C THR A 84 15.38 24.54 -14.29
N PRO A 85 16.51 24.55 -15.04
CA PRO A 85 16.89 23.44 -15.94
C PRO A 85 17.02 22.08 -15.27
N TRP A 86 17.47 22.02 -14.02
CA TRP A 86 17.63 20.77 -13.24
C TRP A 86 16.31 20.20 -12.72
N PHE A 87 15.19 20.89 -12.90
CA PHE A 87 13.90 20.45 -12.36
C PHE A 87 13.35 19.19 -13.06
N LYS A 88 13.51 19.08 -14.41
CA LYS A 88 13.12 17.86 -15.14
C LYS A 88 13.86 16.61 -14.66
N PRO A 89 15.19 16.60 -14.53
CA PRO A 89 15.92 15.49 -13.92
C PRO A 89 15.42 15.14 -12.51
N LEU A 90 15.11 16.14 -11.68
CA LEU A 90 14.56 15.89 -10.35
C LEU A 90 13.20 15.16 -10.42
N VAL A 91 12.29 15.64 -11.27
CA VAL A 91 10.97 14.99 -11.45
C VAL A 91 11.15 13.55 -11.97
N GLY A 92 12.08 13.33 -12.91
CA GLY A 92 12.42 12.00 -13.40
C GLY A 92 12.95 11.08 -12.30
N LEU A 93 13.85 11.58 -11.44
CA LEU A 93 14.39 10.82 -10.31
C LEU A 93 13.30 10.48 -9.28
N VAL A 94 12.45 11.46 -8.93
CA VAL A 94 11.32 11.23 -8.01
C VAL A 94 10.34 10.25 -8.63
N GLY A 95 10.08 10.34 -9.93
CA GLY A 95 9.21 9.39 -10.65
C GLY A 95 9.75 7.97 -10.63
N ALA A 96 11.05 7.79 -10.87
CA ALA A 96 11.70 6.48 -10.75
C ALA A 96 11.60 5.93 -9.31
N ALA A 97 11.78 6.79 -8.30
CA ALA A 97 11.64 6.39 -6.90
C ALA A 97 10.20 5.94 -6.57
N VAL A 98 9.18 6.70 -7.00
CA VAL A 98 7.76 6.32 -6.85
C VAL A 98 7.50 4.98 -7.53
N PHE A 99 7.95 4.79 -8.77
CA PHE A 99 7.79 3.52 -9.49
C PHE A 99 8.44 2.37 -8.72
N LEU A 100 9.71 2.50 -8.28
CA LEU A 100 10.41 1.44 -7.54
C LEU A 100 9.73 1.12 -6.19
N ILE A 101 9.32 2.15 -5.44
CA ILE A 101 8.63 1.97 -4.15
C ILE A 101 7.30 1.25 -4.37
N SER A 102 6.53 1.67 -5.36
CA SER A 102 5.23 1.08 -5.67
C SER A 102 5.31 -0.31 -6.33
N CYS A 103 6.49 -0.73 -6.79
CA CYS A 103 6.73 -2.09 -7.27
C CYS A 103 7.20 -3.07 -6.19
N MET A 104 7.27 -2.67 -4.91
CA MET A 104 7.67 -3.54 -3.80
C MET A 104 6.47 -4.34 -3.29
N PRO A 105 6.21 -5.57 -3.77
CA PRO A 105 5.03 -6.32 -3.39
C PRO A 105 5.17 -6.85 -1.97
N ILE A 106 4.21 -6.51 -1.11
CA ILE A 106 4.06 -7.09 0.22
C ILE A 106 2.90 -8.08 0.15
N PRO A 107 3.15 -9.40 0.34
CA PRO A 107 2.09 -10.38 0.30
C PRO A 107 1.02 -10.09 1.34
N VAL A 108 -0.24 -10.09 0.92
CA VAL A 108 -1.38 -9.97 1.84
C VAL A 108 -1.84 -11.39 2.17
N PRO A 109 -1.61 -11.89 3.40
CA PRO A 109 -2.11 -13.20 3.80
C PRO A 109 -3.63 -13.24 3.66
N SER A 110 -4.19 -14.32 3.15
CA SER A 110 -5.62 -14.55 2.98
C SER A 110 -6.34 -13.84 1.83
N ALA A 111 -5.73 -12.87 1.15
CA ALA A 111 -6.42 -12.12 0.10
C ALA A 111 -5.97 -12.47 -1.34
N GLY A 112 -4.93 -13.29 -1.50
CA GLY A 112 -4.38 -13.61 -2.84
C GLY A 112 -3.86 -12.40 -3.61
N THR A 113 -3.58 -11.28 -2.90
CA THR A 113 -3.18 -10.00 -3.45
C THR A 113 -1.87 -9.55 -2.85
N CYS A 114 -1.24 -8.56 -3.46
CA CYS A 114 -0.14 -7.83 -2.86
C CYS A 114 -0.56 -6.40 -2.55
N SER A 115 -0.02 -5.89 -1.47
CA SER A 115 -0.04 -4.48 -1.11
C SER A 115 1.36 -3.92 -1.32
N HIS A 116 1.48 -2.62 -1.52
CA HIS A 116 2.79 -1.97 -1.64
C HIS A 116 2.69 -0.50 -1.19
N PRO A 117 3.80 0.11 -0.76
CA PRO A 117 3.83 1.54 -0.48
C PRO A 117 3.55 2.35 -1.75
N SER A 118 2.93 3.51 -1.63
CA SER A 118 2.62 4.35 -2.78
C SER A 118 3.81 5.24 -3.22
N GLY A 119 4.61 5.70 -2.27
CA GLY A 119 5.68 6.67 -2.50
C GLY A 119 5.19 8.08 -2.84
N THR A 120 3.88 8.27 -2.99
CA THR A 120 3.30 9.56 -3.43
C THR A 120 3.39 10.64 -2.39
N GLY A 121 3.39 10.29 -1.10
CA GLY A 121 3.64 11.24 -0.02
C GLY A 121 5.01 11.91 -0.13
N ILE A 122 6.06 11.14 -0.45
CA ILE A 122 7.42 11.65 -0.69
C ILE A 122 7.43 12.58 -1.92
N ALA A 123 6.86 12.11 -3.03
CA ALA A 123 6.80 12.87 -4.26
C ALA A 123 6.05 14.19 -4.08
N ALA A 124 4.89 14.16 -3.41
CA ALA A 124 4.08 15.33 -3.17
C ALA A 124 4.82 16.41 -2.36
N ILE A 125 5.66 16.01 -1.40
CA ILE A 125 6.50 16.94 -0.64
C ILE A 125 7.62 17.53 -1.50
N LEU A 126 8.29 16.70 -2.34
CA LEU A 126 9.48 17.12 -3.10
C LEU A 126 9.15 17.94 -4.34
N ILE A 127 8.14 17.55 -5.10
CA ILE A 127 7.82 18.15 -6.41
C ILE A 127 6.44 18.81 -6.45
N GLY A 128 5.64 18.62 -5.40
CA GLY A 128 4.26 19.13 -5.30
C GLY A 128 3.20 18.15 -5.81
N PRO A 129 1.94 18.30 -5.35
CA PRO A 129 0.90 17.32 -5.61
C PRO A 129 0.48 17.23 -7.08
N GLY A 130 0.47 18.33 -7.83
CA GLY A 130 0.14 18.32 -9.26
C GLY A 130 1.11 17.48 -10.08
N LEU A 131 2.41 17.64 -9.84
CA LEU A 131 3.44 16.83 -10.51
C LEU A 131 3.43 15.38 -10.06
N THR A 132 3.04 15.12 -8.83
CA THR A 132 2.87 13.76 -8.33
C THR A 132 1.78 13.01 -9.09
N ALA A 133 0.70 13.67 -9.49
CA ALA A 133 -0.32 13.05 -10.35
C ALA A 133 0.25 12.63 -11.71
N VAL A 134 1.14 13.44 -12.32
CA VAL A 134 1.83 13.08 -13.57
C VAL A 134 2.76 11.88 -13.37
N VAL A 135 3.58 11.92 -12.32
CA VAL A 135 4.52 10.84 -12.00
C VAL A 135 3.79 9.54 -11.70
N ALA A 136 2.72 9.60 -10.90
CA ALA A 136 1.87 8.45 -10.60
C ALA A 136 1.22 7.88 -11.88
N SER A 137 0.73 8.75 -12.78
CA SER A 137 0.16 8.30 -14.06
C SER A 137 1.17 7.49 -14.88
N ILE A 138 2.41 7.93 -14.95
CA ILE A 138 3.48 7.23 -15.67
C ILE A 138 3.79 5.90 -14.97
N ALA A 139 3.98 5.91 -13.65
CA ALA A 139 4.29 4.72 -12.87
C ALA A 139 3.19 3.66 -13.01
N LEU A 140 1.94 4.05 -12.84
CA LEU A 140 0.77 3.17 -12.96
C LEU A 140 0.59 2.61 -14.38
N THR A 141 0.87 3.42 -15.41
CA THR A 141 0.85 2.95 -16.81
C THR A 141 1.92 1.88 -17.04
N LEU A 142 3.14 2.10 -16.54
CA LEU A 142 4.21 1.10 -16.64
C LEU A 142 3.87 -0.18 -15.88
N GLN A 143 3.26 -0.07 -14.70
CA GLN A 143 2.82 -1.23 -13.91
C GLN A 143 1.72 -2.01 -14.62
N ALA A 144 0.74 -1.34 -15.21
CA ALA A 144 -0.33 -1.99 -15.96
C ALA A 144 0.20 -2.72 -17.20
N LEU A 145 1.14 -2.11 -17.94
CA LEU A 145 1.68 -2.68 -19.18
C LEU A 145 2.70 -3.81 -18.96
N PHE A 146 3.57 -3.68 -17.96
CA PHE A 146 4.73 -4.57 -17.81
C PHE A 146 4.64 -5.50 -16.60
N LEU A 147 3.83 -5.18 -15.60
CA LEU A 147 3.77 -5.94 -14.36
C LEU A 147 2.40 -6.60 -14.13
N ALA A 148 1.46 -6.45 -15.08
CA ALA A 148 0.08 -6.91 -14.93
C ALA A 148 -0.54 -6.44 -13.58
N HIS A 149 -0.19 -5.24 -13.13
CA HIS A 149 -0.60 -4.67 -11.86
C HIS A 149 -1.46 -3.42 -12.09
N GLY A 150 -2.70 -3.44 -11.58
CA GLY A 150 -3.74 -2.50 -11.98
C GLY A 150 -4.36 -2.87 -13.33
N GLY A 151 -4.77 -1.87 -14.11
CA GLY A 151 -5.34 -2.08 -15.42
C GLY A 151 -5.40 -0.79 -16.24
N ILE A 152 -5.47 -0.91 -17.56
CA ILE A 152 -5.62 0.25 -18.43
C ILE A 152 -7.03 0.84 -18.29
N THR A 153 -8.07 0.03 -18.24
CA THR A 153 -9.44 0.52 -18.07
C THR A 153 -9.65 1.18 -16.70
N THR A 154 -8.91 0.75 -15.68
CA THR A 154 -9.01 1.26 -14.31
C THR A 154 -7.95 2.32 -13.98
N LEU A 155 -7.09 2.66 -14.94
CA LEU A 155 -5.97 3.58 -14.74
C LEU A 155 -6.44 4.97 -14.23
N GLY A 156 -7.57 5.46 -14.73
CA GLY A 156 -8.14 6.74 -14.28
C GLY A 156 -8.43 6.75 -12.78
N ALA A 157 -9.08 5.71 -12.27
CA ALA A 157 -9.36 5.55 -10.84
C ALA A 157 -8.05 5.44 -10.04
N ASN A 158 -7.15 4.56 -10.46
CA ASN A 158 -5.85 4.39 -9.79
C ASN A 158 -5.01 5.70 -9.77
N ILE A 159 -5.13 6.57 -10.78
CA ILE A 159 -4.53 7.91 -10.76
C ILE A 159 -5.21 8.80 -9.74
N VAL A 160 -6.54 8.76 -9.64
CA VAL A 160 -7.29 9.59 -8.70
C VAL A 160 -6.98 9.17 -7.26
N SER A 161 -6.99 7.89 -6.96
CA SER A 161 -6.70 7.42 -5.59
C SER A 161 -5.24 7.68 -5.19
N MET A 162 -4.27 7.23 -5.97
CA MET A 162 -2.84 7.30 -5.62
C MET A 162 -2.22 8.66 -5.98
N GLY A 163 -2.43 9.13 -7.21
CA GLY A 163 -1.78 10.33 -7.75
C GLY A 163 -2.42 11.63 -7.35
N VAL A 164 -3.73 11.62 -7.06
CA VAL A 164 -4.45 12.82 -6.63
C VAL A 164 -4.71 12.76 -5.12
N ALA A 165 -5.60 11.92 -4.65
CA ALA A 165 -6.00 11.92 -3.25
C ALA A 165 -4.82 11.69 -2.29
N GLY A 166 -4.02 10.65 -2.51
CA GLY A 166 -2.83 10.40 -1.71
C GLY A 166 -1.85 11.56 -1.73
N ALA A 167 -1.55 12.11 -2.92
CA ALA A 167 -0.61 13.22 -3.06
C ALA A 167 -1.08 14.49 -2.37
N TRP A 168 -2.36 14.89 -2.55
CA TRP A 168 -2.90 16.11 -1.92
C TRP A 168 -2.98 15.97 -0.40
N VAL A 169 -3.39 14.82 0.11
CA VAL A 169 -3.40 14.56 1.56
C VAL A 169 -1.99 14.61 2.12
N GLY A 170 -1.03 13.91 1.49
CA GLY A 170 0.36 13.92 1.94
C GLY A 170 0.96 15.33 1.98
N TRP A 171 0.80 16.10 0.89
CA TRP A 171 1.27 17.48 0.83
C TRP A 171 0.56 18.39 1.84
N GLY A 172 -0.76 18.28 1.94
CA GLY A 172 -1.57 19.08 2.86
C GLY A 172 -1.21 18.81 4.32
N VAL A 173 -1.07 17.55 4.70
CA VAL A 173 -0.66 17.13 6.05
C VAL A 173 0.75 17.64 6.37
N PHE A 174 1.71 17.47 5.45
CA PHE A 174 3.05 17.98 5.65
C PHE A 174 3.04 19.50 5.90
N THR A 175 2.36 20.23 5.00
CA THR A 175 2.28 21.70 5.09
C THR A 175 1.60 22.16 6.37
N ALA A 176 0.48 21.53 6.75
CA ALA A 176 -0.24 21.85 7.99
C ALA A 176 0.61 21.54 9.22
N ALA A 177 1.22 20.34 9.29
CA ALA A 177 2.08 19.95 10.40
C ALA A 177 3.27 20.91 10.56
N ARG A 178 3.88 21.34 9.45
CA ARG A 178 4.98 22.33 9.48
C ARG A 178 4.51 23.71 9.94
N ARG A 179 3.33 24.15 9.52
CA ARG A 179 2.73 25.41 10.00
C ARG A 179 2.40 25.38 11.49
N LEU A 180 2.03 24.22 12.02
CA LEU A 180 1.79 23.99 13.44
C LEU A 180 3.07 23.81 14.27
N GLY A 181 4.25 23.94 13.65
CA GLY A 181 5.54 23.86 14.33
C GLY A 181 6.07 22.44 14.58
N LEU A 182 5.44 21.39 14.02
CA LEU A 182 5.94 20.03 14.20
C LEU A 182 7.34 19.88 13.59
N PRO A 183 8.22 19.05 14.20
CA PRO A 183 9.52 18.72 13.62
C PRO A 183 9.39 18.11 12.21
N TRP A 184 10.39 18.35 11.36
CA TRP A 184 10.41 17.84 9.99
C TRP A 184 10.15 16.35 9.91
N PHE A 185 10.73 15.55 10.81
CA PHE A 185 10.56 14.11 10.85
C PHE A 185 9.10 13.73 11.11
N ALA A 186 8.47 14.33 12.12
CA ALA A 186 7.08 14.04 12.46
C ALA A 186 6.11 14.48 11.35
N ALA A 187 6.34 15.67 10.76
CA ALA A 187 5.54 16.15 9.64
C ALA A 187 5.63 15.23 8.42
N ALA A 188 6.85 14.77 8.09
CA ALA A 188 7.08 13.85 6.99
C ALA A 188 6.51 12.45 7.27
N PHE A 189 6.62 11.96 8.49
CA PHE A 189 6.03 10.69 8.91
C PHE A 189 4.51 10.71 8.75
N LEU A 190 3.84 11.71 9.30
CA LEU A 190 2.39 11.86 9.18
C LEU A 190 1.95 12.00 7.72
N ALA A 191 2.70 12.74 6.93
CA ALA A 191 2.40 12.94 5.52
C ALA A 191 2.48 11.62 4.72
N GLY A 192 3.52 10.83 4.89
CA GLY A 192 3.64 9.52 4.22
C GLY A 192 2.54 8.57 4.67
N MET A 193 2.33 8.44 5.98
CA MET A 193 1.31 7.56 6.55
C MET A 193 -0.10 7.91 6.07
N LEU A 194 -0.48 9.18 6.16
CA LEU A 194 -1.83 9.60 5.78
C LEU A 194 -2.04 9.67 4.26
N SER A 195 -0.97 9.87 3.48
CA SER A 195 -0.99 9.74 2.02
C SER A 195 -1.39 8.32 1.59
N ASP A 196 -0.78 7.30 2.20
CA ASP A 196 -1.10 5.89 1.95
C ASP A 196 -2.55 5.59 2.34
N TRP A 197 -2.96 5.92 3.56
CA TRP A 197 -4.33 5.66 4.01
C TRP A 197 -5.39 6.39 3.19
N ALA A 198 -5.11 7.60 2.72
CA ALA A 198 -6.00 8.34 1.82
C ALA A 198 -6.15 7.66 0.47
N THR A 199 -5.07 7.08 -0.07
CA THR A 199 -5.12 6.28 -1.30
C THR A 199 -6.12 5.14 -1.15
N TYR A 200 -6.03 4.36 -0.06
CA TYR A 200 -6.93 3.22 0.16
C TYR A 200 -8.36 3.62 0.49
N ALA A 201 -8.56 4.69 1.24
CA ALA A 201 -9.90 5.21 1.49
C ALA A 201 -10.58 5.64 0.18
N THR A 202 -9.81 6.28 -0.72
CA THR A 202 -10.30 6.68 -2.05
C THR A 202 -10.59 5.46 -2.93
N THR A 203 -9.68 4.48 -2.98
CA THR A 203 -9.92 3.22 -3.71
C THR A 203 -11.17 2.50 -3.19
N SER A 204 -11.38 2.47 -1.87
CA SER A 204 -12.58 1.88 -1.27
C SER A 204 -13.85 2.62 -1.69
N LEU A 205 -13.79 3.95 -1.79
CA LEU A 205 -14.89 4.79 -2.27
C LEU A 205 -15.19 4.52 -3.74
N GLU A 206 -14.16 4.45 -4.58
CA GLU A 206 -14.28 4.18 -6.02
C GLU A 206 -14.93 2.83 -6.29
N LEU A 207 -14.48 1.79 -5.58
CA LEU A 207 -15.06 0.43 -5.68
C LEU A 207 -16.49 0.38 -5.14
N ALA A 208 -16.74 0.99 -3.98
CA ALA A 208 -18.09 1.00 -3.41
C ALA A 208 -19.07 1.74 -4.31
N ALA A 209 -18.67 2.88 -4.90
CA ALA A 209 -19.50 3.63 -5.83
C ALA A 209 -19.87 2.81 -7.07
N ALA A 210 -18.92 2.03 -7.59
CA ALA A 210 -19.11 1.26 -8.81
C ALA A 210 -19.84 -0.09 -8.59
N LEU A 211 -19.74 -0.70 -7.41
CA LEU A 211 -20.08 -2.10 -7.18
C LEU A 211 -21.22 -2.33 -6.16
N HIS A 212 -21.75 -1.28 -5.51
CA HIS A 212 -22.79 -1.47 -4.49
C HIS A 212 -24.14 -1.97 -5.07
N GLY A 213 -24.38 -1.82 -6.38
CA GLY A 213 -25.60 -2.26 -7.04
C GLY A 213 -26.86 -1.70 -6.34
N ASP A 214 -27.81 -2.59 -6.02
CA ASP A 214 -29.03 -2.25 -5.25
C ASP A 214 -28.78 -2.20 -3.73
N GLY A 215 -27.55 -2.49 -3.29
CA GLY A 215 -27.17 -2.49 -1.88
C GLY A 215 -26.83 -1.09 -1.34
N SER A 216 -26.56 -1.03 -0.03
CA SER A 216 -26.13 0.23 0.61
C SER A 216 -24.69 0.56 0.26
N PHE A 217 -24.47 1.75 -0.29
CA PHE A 217 -23.12 2.30 -0.54
C PHE A 217 -22.26 2.31 0.74
N SER A 218 -22.82 2.78 1.86
CA SER A 218 -22.08 2.88 3.11
C SER A 218 -21.66 1.51 3.66
N THR A 219 -22.50 0.49 3.49
CA THR A 219 -22.16 -0.88 3.88
C THR A 219 -21.02 -1.41 3.01
N MET A 220 -21.12 -1.26 1.68
CA MET A 220 -20.07 -1.71 0.75
C MET A 220 -18.75 -0.98 1.00
N PHE A 221 -18.80 0.35 1.15
CA PHE A 221 -17.62 1.16 1.49
C PHE A 221 -16.92 0.67 2.77
N SER A 222 -17.71 0.48 3.84
CA SER A 222 -17.18 0.03 5.13
C SER A 222 -16.57 -1.37 5.03
N LEU A 223 -17.19 -2.30 4.32
CA LEU A 223 -16.67 -3.66 4.12
C LEU A 223 -15.34 -3.64 3.39
N ILE A 224 -15.24 -2.89 2.28
CA ILE A 224 -14.01 -2.78 1.51
C ILE A 224 -12.91 -2.11 2.32
N LEU A 225 -13.23 -0.99 3.00
CA LEU A 225 -12.27 -0.28 3.83
C LEU A 225 -11.75 -1.16 4.97
N LEU A 226 -12.63 -1.89 5.67
CA LEU A 226 -12.24 -2.82 6.73
C LEU A 226 -11.39 -3.98 6.21
N ALA A 227 -11.62 -4.46 4.99
CA ALA A 227 -10.80 -5.50 4.38
C ALA A 227 -9.35 -5.02 4.15
N PHE A 228 -9.13 -3.73 3.90
CA PHE A 228 -7.81 -3.15 3.75
C PHE A 228 -7.09 -2.89 5.09
N VAL A 229 -7.82 -2.66 6.18
CA VAL A 229 -7.26 -2.26 7.48
C VAL A 229 -6.09 -3.15 7.96
N PRO A 230 -6.17 -4.50 7.95
CA PRO A 230 -5.10 -5.34 8.48
C PRO A 230 -3.75 -5.17 7.77
N THR A 231 -3.78 -4.80 6.50
CA THR A 231 -2.57 -4.63 5.67
C THR A 231 -2.15 -3.17 5.57
N GLN A 232 -3.11 -2.26 5.46
CA GLN A 232 -2.82 -0.86 5.18
C GLN A 232 -2.47 -0.05 6.42
N LEU A 233 -2.95 -0.42 7.61
CA LEU A 233 -2.50 0.25 8.82
C LEU A 233 -0.99 0.09 9.06
N PRO A 234 -0.43 -1.14 9.09
CA PRO A 234 1.02 -1.30 9.24
C PRO A 234 1.81 -0.76 8.04
N LEU A 235 1.26 -0.88 6.83
CA LEU A 235 1.93 -0.38 5.63
C LEU A 235 2.04 1.15 5.62
N GLY A 236 0.99 1.87 5.94
CA GLY A 236 1.02 3.32 6.05
C GLY A 236 2.00 3.80 7.12
N ILE A 237 2.10 3.10 8.26
CA ILE A 237 3.13 3.39 9.28
C ILE A 237 4.53 3.20 8.69
N LEU A 238 4.77 2.11 7.95
CA LEU A 238 6.04 1.87 7.26
C LEU A 238 6.34 2.97 6.24
N GLU A 239 5.35 3.37 5.43
CA GLU A 239 5.49 4.46 4.46
C GLU A 239 5.76 5.80 5.15
N GLY A 240 5.18 6.05 6.32
CA GLY A 240 5.50 7.18 7.16
C GLY A 240 6.98 7.23 7.55
N PHE A 241 7.54 6.12 8.02
CA PHE A 241 8.97 6.01 8.34
C PHE A 241 9.85 6.16 7.10
N LEU A 242 9.47 5.56 5.98
CA LEU A 242 10.18 5.69 4.72
C LEU A 242 10.23 7.16 4.27
N CYS A 243 9.09 7.84 4.29
CA CYS A 243 8.98 9.26 3.94
C CYS A 243 9.85 10.13 4.85
N ALA A 244 9.75 9.94 6.16
CA ALA A 244 10.54 10.69 7.14
C ALA A 244 12.05 10.41 6.99
N GLY A 245 12.43 9.17 6.75
CA GLY A 245 13.84 8.76 6.53
C GLY A 245 14.43 9.39 5.27
N VAL A 246 13.71 9.31 4.15
CA VAL A 246 14.14 9.90 2.87
C VAL A 246 14.29 11.42 2.99
N LEU A 247 13.31 12.11 3.57
CA LEU A 247 13.39 13.56 3.72
C LEU A 247 14.48 13.99 4.71
N LYS A 248 14.71 13.23 5.79
CA LYS A 248 15.84 13.46 6.70
C LYS A 248 17.17 13.32 5.97
N PHE A 249 17.32 12.29 5.16
CA PHE A 249 18.53 12.06 4.35
C PHE A 249 18.76 13.20 3.36
N ILE A 250 17.74 13.58 2.58
CA ILE A 250 17.83 14.68 1.62
C ILE A 250 18.19 15.99 2.33
N ARG A 251 17.55 16.30 3.45
CA ARG A 251 17.85 17.51 4.23
C ARG A 251 19.30 17.57 4.71
N GLY A 252 19.87 16.42 5.06
CA GLY A 252 21.27 16.33 5.53
C GLY A 252 22.31 16.37 4.43
N ARG A 253 21.97 15.95 3.21
CA ARG A 253 22.93 15.79 2.10
C ARG A 253 22.73 16.78 0.95
N ARG A 254 21.48 17.15 0.67
CA ARG A 254 21.10 17.98 -0.48
C ARG A 254 19.94 18.91 -0.08
N PRO A 255 20.16 19.83 0.87
CA PRO A 255 19.10 20.71 1.35
C PRO A 255 18.52 21.63 0.25
N GLU A 256 19.30 21.86 -0.81
CA GLU A 256 18.85 22.65 -1.96
C GLU A 256 17.65 22.04 -2.69
N LEU A 257 17.46 20.72 -2.65
CA LEU A 257 16.31 20.04 -3.23
C LEU A 257 15.01 20.30 -2.47
N LEU A 258 15.11 20.76 -1.23
CA LEU A 258 13.97 21.10 -0.38
C LEU A 258 13.57 22.57 -0.46
N ARG A 259 14.24 23.41 -1.27
CA ARG A 259 13.92 24.84 -1.40
C ARG A 259 12.55 25.11 -2.02
N THR A 260 12.03 24.16 -2.78
CA THR A 260 10.67 24.23 -3.37
C THR A 260 9.59 23.70 -2.43
N VAL A 261 9.98 23.09 -1.31
CA VAL A 261 9.06 22.55 -0.30
C VAL A 261 8.50 23.74 0.49
N PRO A 262 7.18 23.83 0.70
CA PRO A 262 6.60 24.90 1.49
C PRO A 262 7.27 24.98 2.87
N ALA A 263 8.05 26.03 3.09
CA ALA A 263 8.59 26.33 4.40
C ALA A 263 7.40 26.74 5.29
N GLY A 264 6.87 25.80 6.07
CA GLY A 264 6.03 26.17 7.19
C GLY A 264 6.89 27.01 8.14
N GLY A 265 6.65 28.32 8.15
CA GLY A 265 7.23 29.28 9.07
C GLY A 265 8.75 29.20 9.26
N ALA A 266 9.43 30.23 8.89
CA ALA A 266 10.83 30.41 9.22
C ALA A 266 11.03 30.27 10.74
N ALA A 267 11.94 29.44 11.15
CA ALA A 267 12.88 29.63 12.26
C ALA A 267 13.97 28.55 12.14
#